data_5e091da59afcfc38ba9c56bb72d54525
#
_entry.id   5e091da59afcfc38ba9c56bb72d54525
#
_cell.length_a   1.000
_cell.length_b   1.000
_cell.length_c   1.000
_cell.angle_alpha   90.00
_cell.angle_beta   90.00
_cell.angle_gamma   90.00
#
_symmetry.space_group_name_H-M   'P 1'
#
loop_
_entity.id
_entity.type
_entity.pdbx_description
1 polymer ?
#
loop_
_entity_poly.entity_id
_entity_poly.type
_entity_poly.pdbx_seq_one_letter_code
_entity_poly.pdbx_strand_id
1 'polypeptide(L)'
;MELDEKPFHSENSFHLAGVIPIAGQSLDYEMDWPDCMMPLAPNYTMIETAVYECAMAGCETIWLVCNDDTSPLIRYRIGDYVEDPVWASRKFEKNPRMVRSQIPIFYVPVHPNDRDKRDCLSWSVIYGALSALKVSTKISKWLIPDKYYVSFPYSIYPIEELREHRKKISSKKNFYIS
;
A
#
# COMPACT_ATOMS: atom_id res chain seq x y z
N MET A 1 -1.25 -18.78 -40.15
CA MET A 1 -0.15 -18.16 -39.39
C MET A 1 -0.78 -17.62 -38.12
N GLU A 2 -0.98 -18.51 -37.15
CA GLU A 2 -1.51 -18.17 -35.84
C GLU A 2 -0.44 -17.39 -35.08
N LEU A 3 -0.73 -16.14 -34.79
CA LEU A 3 0.06 -15.35 -33.87
C LEU A 3 -0.23 -15.88 -32.47
N ASP A 4 0.68 -16.69 -31.94
CA ASP A 4 0.73 -17.03 -30.52
C ASP A 4 0.89 -15.73 -29.71
N GLU A 5 -0.23 -15.13 -29.31
CA GLU A 5 -0.26 -14.09 -28.31
C GLU A 5 0.12 -14.72 -26.97
N LYS A 6 1.42 -14.82 -26.70
CA LYS A 6 1.90 -15.11 -25.35
C LYS A 6 1.36 -14.01 -24.43
N PRO A 7 0.56 -14.34 -23.40
CA PRO A 7 0.09 -13.35 -22.47
C PRO A 7 1.30 -12.69 -21.80
N PHE A 8 1.35 -11.38 -21.81
CA PHE A 8 2.44 -10.54 -21.30
C PHE A 8 2.60 -10.63 -19.78
N HIS A 9 1.73 -11.38 -19.10
CA HIS A 9 1.82 -11.70 -17.69
C HIS A 9 2.40 -13.11 -17.54
N SER A 10 3.57 -13.20 -16.90
CA SER A 10 4.02 -14.49 -16.40
C SER A 10 2.89 -15.08 -15.56
N GLU A 11 2.53 -16.33 -15.79
CA GLU A 11 1.41 -17.04 -15.13
C GLU A 11 1.43 -17.01 -13.57
N ASN A 12 2.38 -16.32 -12.98
CA ASN A 12 2.63 -16.26 -11.54
C ASN A 12 2.67 -14.84 -10.94
N SER A 13 2.39 -13.78 -11.70
CA SER A 13 2.38 -12.41 -11.16
C SER A 13 0.95 -11.92 -10.98
N PHE A 14 0.56 -11.65 -9.73
CA PHE A 14 -0.72 -11.08 -9.36
C PHE A 14 -0.58 -9.60 -9.09
N HIS A 15 -1.59 -8.82 -9.47
CA HIS A 15 -1.70 -7.42 -9.05
C HIS A 15 -1.93 -7.36 -7.54
N LEU A 16 -0.91 -6.92 -6.82
CA LEU A 16 -0.93 -6.80 -5.37
C LEU A 16 -1.26 -5.36 -4.97
N ALA A 17 -2.35 -5.16 -4.24
CA ALA A 17 -2.70 -3.86 -3.67
C ALA A 17 -2.35 -3.83 -2.17
N GLY A 18 -1.58 -2.83 -1.75
CA GLY A 18 -1.32 -2.55 -0.34
C GLY A 18 -2.51 -1.83 0.28
N VAL A 19 -2.93 -2.23 1.47
CA VAL A 19 -3.96 -1.54 2.28
C VAL A 19 -3.34 -1.18 3.62
N ILE A 20 -3.36 0.10 3.96
CA ILE A 20 -2.84 0.62 5.21
C ILE A 20 -4.01 1.26 5.99
N PRO A 21 -4.57 0.56 6.99
CA PRO A 21 -5.68 1.06 7.78
C PRO A 21 -5.17 1.96 8.91
N ILE A 22 -5.38 3.27 8.78
CA ILE A 22 -5.03 4.28 9.77
C ILE A 22 -6.26 5.06 10.28
N ALA A 23 -7.42 4.81 9.71
CA ALA A 23 -8.68 5.28 10.25
C ALA A 23 -9.16 4.26 11.29
N GLY A 24 -9.09 4.60 12.52
CA GLY A 24 -9.48 3.74 13.64
C GLY A 24 -8.95 4.31 14.94
N GLN A 25 -8.99 3.50 15.98
CA GLN A 25 -8.54 3.92 17.31
C GLN A 25 -7.10 4.46 17.24
N SER A 26 -6.92 5.65 17.76
CA SER A 26 -5.61 6.17 18.08
C SER A 26 -4.97 5.28 19.13
N LEU A 27 -3.66 5.21 19.17
CA LEU A 27 -2.92 4.54 20.24
C LEU A 27 -2.90 5.37 21.53
N ASP A 28 -3.53 6.55 21.47
CA ASP A 28 -3.66 7.49 22.59
C ASP A 28 -2.30 7.88 23.21
N TYR A 29 -1.40 8.31 22.35
CA TYR A 29 -0.10 8.85 22.78
C TYR A 29 -0.18 10.29 23.32
N GLU A 30 -1.40 10.83 23.51
CA GLU A 30 -1.64 12.21 23.94
C GLU A 30 -0.91 13.25 23.07
N MET A 31 -0.81 13.00 21.75
CA MET A 31 -0.18 13.88 20.81
C MET A 31 -1.21 14.74 20.06
N ASP A 32 -0.84 15.98 19.72
CA ASP A 32 -1.68 16.89 18.95
C ASP A 32 -1.79 16.54 17.46
N TRP A 33 -1.10 15.53 17.01
CA TRP A 33 -1.13 15.04 15.61
C TRP A 33 -1.43 13.54 15.55
N PRO A 34 -1.81 13.03 14.37
CA PRO A 34 -2.14 11.61 14.20
C PRO A 34 -0.98 10.68 14.61
N ASP A 35 -1.26 9.65 15.40
CA ASP A 35 -0.26 8.72 15.93
C ASP A 35 0.61 8.08 14.83
N CYS A 36 0.03 7.82 13.66
CA CYS A 36 0.78 7.29 12.52
C CYS A 36 1.89 8.24 12.02
N MET A 37 1.84 9.52 12.41
CA MET A 37 2.85 10.51 12.09
C MET A 37 3.99 10.58 13.11
N MET A 38 3.99 9.71 14.13
CA MET A 38 5.04 9.64 15.13
C MET A 38 6.40 9.40 14.44
N PRO A 39 7.42 10.23 14.76
CA PRO A 39 8.74 10.09 14.16
C PRO A 39 9.47 8.86 14.72
N LEU A 40 9.98 8.02 13.84
CA LEU A 40 10.87 6.89 14.17
C LEU A 40 12.35 7.28 14.04
N ALA A 41 12.63 8.21 13.16
CA ALA A 41 13.96 8.74 12.89
C ALA A 41 13.87 10.20 12.41
N PRO A 42 14.98 10.93 12.32
CA PRO A 42 14.96 12.25 11.71
C PRO A 42 14.34 12.21 10.32
N ASN A 43 13.28 12.99 10.13
CA ASN A 43 12.53 13.08 8.88
C ASN A 43 11.91 11.76 8.39
N TYR A 44 11.58 10.83 9.30
CA TYR A 44 10.98 9.53 8.98
C TYR A 44 9.93 9.14 10.02
N THR A 45 8.72 8.82 9.57
CA THR A 45 7.54 8.57 10.43
C THR A 45 7.02 7.14 10.30
N MET A 46 6.17 6.72 11.23
CA MET A 46 5.57 5.37 11.23
C MET A 46 4.78 5.08 9.96
N ILE A 47 4.04 6.06 9.45
CA ILE A 47 3.28 5.86 8.20
C ILE A 47 4.19 5.67 6.99
N GLU A 48 5.35 6.33 6.95
CA GLU A 48 6.34 6.12 5.90
C GLU A 48 6.91 4.71 5.93
N THR A 49 7.08 4.13 7.13
CA THR A 49 7.48 2.72 7.28
C THR A 49 6.46 1.78 6.64
N ALA A 50 5.16 1.97 6.90
CA ALA A 50 4.11 1.13 6.33
C ALA A 50 4.01 1.27 4.80
N VAL A 51 4.19 2.49 4.28
CA VAL A 51 4.23 2.73 2.82
C VAL A 51 5.45 2.03 2.20
N TYR A 52 6.61 2.15 2.85
CA TYR A 52 7.83 1.51 2.39
C TYR A 52 7.75 -0.02 2.46
N GLU A 53 7.10 -0.55 3.49
CA GLU A 53 6.77 -1.97 3.64
C GLU A 53 5.96 -2.49 2.44
N CYS A 54 4.87 -1.81 2.09
CA CYS A 54 4.07 -2.15 0.92
C CYS A 54 4.90 -2.14 -0.37
N ALA A 55 5.77 -1.15 -0.53
CA ALA A 55 6.65 -1.04 -1.69
C ALA A 55 7.67 -2.20 -1.74
N MET A 56 8.27 -2.56 -0.60
CA MET A 56 9.20 -3.70 -0.48
C MET A 56 8.51 -5.04 -0.72
N ALA A 57 7.27 -5.20 -0.27
CA ALA A 57 6.44 -6.38 -0.51
C ALA A 57 6.07 -6.58 -1.99
N GLY A 58 6.15 -5.51 -2.78
CA GLY A 58 5.88 -5.55 -4.22
C GLY A 58 4.46 -5.14 -4.59
N CYS A 59 3.82 -4.34 -3.76
CA CYS A 59 2.53 -3.74 -4.10
C CYS A 59 2.66 -2.84 -5.34
N GLU A 60 1.67 -2.90 -6.22
CA GLU A 60 1.60 -2.05 -7.42
C GLU A 60 0.73 -0.82 -7.19
N THR A 61 -0.10 -0.84 -6.16
CA THR A 61 -0.90 0.29 -5.67
C THR A 61 -0.96 0.26 -4.16
N ILE A 62 -1.07 1.43 -3.51
CA ILE A 62 -1.18 1.56 -2.06
C ILE A 62 -2.44 2.36 -1.74
N TRP A 63 -3.25 1.86 -0.79
CA TRP A 63 -4.53 2.41 -0.38
C TRP A 63 -4.48 2.75 1.10
N LEU A 64 -4.41 4.04 1.40
CA LEU A 64 -4.39 4.59 2.76
C LEU A 64 -5.81 4.89 3.20
N VAL A 65 -6.32 4.12 4.17
CA VAL A 65 -7.63 4.36 4.78
C VAL A 65 -7.44 5.26 5.99
N CYS A 66 -7.85 6.50 5.88
CA CYS A 66 -7.63 7.53 6.91
C CYS A 66 -8.91 8.32 7.17
N ASN A 67 -8.95 9.05 8.27
CA ASN A 67 -10.03 9.96 8.53
C ASN A 67 -9.94 11.18 7.60
N ASP A 68 -11.07 11.74 7.22
CA ASP A 68 -11.14 12.86 6.27
C ASP A 68 -10.44 14.14 6.78
N ASP A 69 -10.44 14.37 8.10
CA ASP A 69 -9.74 15.50 8.74
C ASP A 69 -8.22 15.33 8.76
N THR A 70 -7.71 14.11 8.91
CA THR A 70 -6.27 13.82 8.97
C THR A 70 -5.66 13.54 7.59
N SER A 71 -6.49 13.14 6.63
CA SER A 71 -6.07 12.80 5.28
C SER A 71 -5.23 13.88 4.57
N PRO A 72 -5.58 15.18 4.62
CA PRO A 72 -4.77 16.22 3.98
C PRO A 72 -3.36 16.33 4.55
N LEU A 73 -3.20 16.19 5.86
CA LEU A 73 -1.90 16.24 6.53
C LEU A 73 -1.03 15.04 6.11
N ILE A 74 -1.61 13.85 6.13
CA ILE A 74 -0.92 12.61 5.74
C ILE A 74 -0.49 12.69 4.27
N ARG A 75 -1.40 13.15 3.39
CA ARG A 75 -1.10 13.33 1.98
C ARG A 75 0.00 14.37 1.72
N TYR A 76 0.01 15.46 2.48
CA TYR A 76 1.07 16.47 2.40
C TYR A 76 2.43 15.86 2.75
N ARG A 77 2.48 14.96 3.72
CA ARG A 77 3.73 14.29 4.15
C ARG A 77 4.18 13.21 3.18
N ILE A 78 3.28 12.33 2.77
CA ILE A 78 3.61 11.11 2.00
C ILE A 78 3.66 11.39 0.49
N GLY A 79 2.78 12.27 -0.01
CA GLY A 79 2.63 12.52 -1.45
C GLY A 79 1.68 11.54 -2.14
N ASP A 80 1.69 11.53 -3.46
CA ASP A 80 0.77 10.75 -4.28
C ASP A 80 1.40 9.47 -4.86
N TYR A 81 2.68 9.25 -4.63
CA TYR A 81 3.39 8.04 -5.07
C TYR A 81 4.65 7.80 -4.22
N VAL A 82 5.10 6.57 -4.22
CA VAL A 82 6.40 6.16 -3.68
C VAL A 82 7.21 5.44 -4.75
N GLU A 83 8.53 5.61 -4.74
CA GLU A 83 9.40 4.85 -5.65
C GLU A 83 9.58 3.42 -5.15
N ASP A 84 9.52 2.44 -6.06
CA ASP A 84 9.81 1.04 -5.75
C ASP A 84 11.29 0.89 -5.38
N PRO A 85 11.63 0.63 -4.10
CA PRO A 85 13.02 0.60 -3.65
C PRO A 85 13.80 -0.57 -4.24
N VAL A 86 13.13 -1.67 -4.56
CA VAL A 86 13.76 -2.84 -5.18
C VAL A 86 14.11 -2.54 -6.63
N TRP A 87 13.28 -1.78 -7.32
CA TRP A 87 13.54 -1.35 -8.68
C TRP A 87 14.65 -0.29 -8.73
N ALA A 88 14.57 0.71 -7.86
CA ALA A 88 15.56 1.78 -7.74
C ALA A 88 16.97 1.25 -7.40
N SER A 89 17.06 0.16 -6.62
CA SER A 89 18.33 -0.46 -6.24
C SER A 89 19.00 -1.28 -7.34
N ARG A 90 18.31 -1.57 -8.45
CA ARG A 90 18.88 -2.30 -9.58
C ARG A 90 19.80 -1.37 -10.37
N LYS A 91 21.10 -1.63 -10.33
CA LYS A 91 22.13 -0.83 -11.03
C LYS A 91 22.08 -0.93 -12.56
N PHE A 92 21.24 -1.82 -13.12
CA PHE A 92 21.19 -2.10 -14.54
C PHE A 92 19.97 -1.49 -15.19
N GLU A 93 20.24 -0.67 -16.19
CA GLU A 93 19.35 -0.13 -17.18
C GLU A 93 18.28 0.84 -16.69
N LYS A 94 18.66 2.11 -16.71
CA LYS A 94 17.71 3.18 -16.97
C LYS A 94 17.11 2.98 -18.37
N ASN A 95 16.23 1.98 -18.51
CA ASN A 95 15.42 1.88 -19.70
C ASN A 95 14.29 2.92 -19.57
N PRO A 96 14.36 4.06 -20.30
CA PRO A 96 13.37 5.14 -20.17
C PRO A 96 11.95 4.70 -20.53
N ARG A 97 11.78 3.51 -21.09
CA ARG A 97 10.48 2.94 -21.48
C ARG A 97 9.81 2.08 -20.43
N MET A 98 10.50 1.72 -19.34
CA MET A 98 9.89 1.01 -18.20
C MET A 98 9.55 1.98 -17.07
N VAL A 99 8.50 2.75 -17.27
CA VAL A 99 8.01 3.85 -16.39
C VAL A 99 7.29 3.35 -15.12
N ARG A 100 7.51 2.15 -14.64
CA ARG A 100 6.82 1.64 -13.45
C ARG A 100 7.70 1.55 -12.20
N SER A 101 8.55 2.55 -11.98
CA SER A 101 9.23 2.68 -10.68
C SER A 101 8.37 3.35 -9.61
N GLN A 102 7.28 4.00 -10.02
CA GLN A 102 6.40 4.74 -9.11
C GLN A 102 5.14 3.93 -8.79
N ILE A 103 4.91 3.75 -7.50
CA ILE A 103 3.72 3.07 -6.96
C ILE A 103 2.74 4.16 -6.53
N PRO A 104 1.56 4.28 -7.15
CA PRO A 104 0.58 5.30 -6.80
C PRO A 104 -0.04 5.03 -5.44
N ILE A 105 -0.29 6.11 -4.70
CA ILE A 105 -0.93 6.10 -3.39
C ILE A 105 -2.31 6.72 -3.51
N PHE A 106 -3.33 5.97 -3.08
CA PHE A 106 -4.72 6.39 -3.06
C PHE A 106 -5.18 6.63 -1.62
N TYR A 107 -5.78 7.77 -1.38
CA TYR A 107 -6.33 8.14 -0.08
C TYR A 107 -7.82 7.82 -0.06
N VAL A 108 -8.23 7.03 0.92
CA VAL A 108 -9.61 6.59 1.12
C VAL A 108 -10.12 7.21 2.41
N PRO A 109 -10.74 8.40 2.34
CA PRO A 109 -11.23 9.07 3.53
C PRO A 109 -12.45 8.35 4.11
N VAL A 110 -12.45 8.13 5.43
CA VAL A 110 -13.61 7.65 6.16
C VAL A 110 -14.49 8.84 6.54
N HIS A 111 -15.75 8.79 6.11
CA HIS A 111 -16.69 9.86 6.38
C HIS A 111 -16.99 9.96 7.89
N PRO A 112 -17.16 11.17 8.46
CA PRO A 112 -17.42 11.38 9.89
C PRO A 112 -18.57 10.53 10.44
N ASN A 113 -19.65 10.37 9.66
CA ASN A 113 -20.80 9.56 10.07
C ASN A 113 -20.52 8.06 10.22
N ASP A 114 -19.42 7.57 9.66
CA ASP A 114 -19.03 6.16 9.71
C ASP A 114 -17.98 5.90 10.81
N ARG A 115 -17.31 6.93 11.34
CA ARG A 115 -16.28 6.80 12.36
C ARG A 115 -16.81 6.14 13.64
N ASP A 116 -17.90 6.67 14.16
CA ASP A 116 -18.49 6.18 15.45
C ASP A 116 -19.17 4.83 15.31
N LYS A 117 -19.66 4.49 14.12
CA LYS A 117 -20.45 3.26 13.92
C LYS A 117 -19.61 2.06 13.52
N ARG A 118 -18.41 2.30 13.00
CA ARG A 118 -17.55 1.30 12.36
C ARG A 118 -16.10 1.47 12.72
N ASP A 119 -15.88 1.89 13.95
CA ASP A 119 -14.54 2.11 14.50
C ASP A 119 -13.89 0.77 14.85
N CYS A 120 -13.48 0.04 13.82
CA CYS A 120 -12.65 -1.14 14.01
C CYS A 120 -11.68 -1.32 12.86
N LEU A 121 -10.51 -1.85 13.19
CA LEU A 121 -9.42 -2.11 12.26
C LEU A 121 -9.87 -2.99 11.08
N SER A 122 -10.61 -4.04 11.35
CA SER A 122 -11.12 -4.97 10.32
C SER A 122 -12.02 -4.27 9.31
N TRP A 123 -12.87 -3.35 9.77
CA TRP A 123 -13.71 -2.57 8.86
C TRP A 123 -12.88 -1.67 7.96
N SER A 124 -11.85 -1.00 8.50
CA SER A 124 -10.96 -0.15 7.72
C SER A 124 -10.22 -0.94 6.64
N VAL A 125 -9.76 -2.16 6.97
CA VAL A 125 -9.15 -3.07 5.97
C VAL A 125 -10.14 -3.43 4.86
N ILE A 126 -11.34 -3.85 5.22
CA ILE A 126 -12.38 -4.23 4.25
C ILE A 126 -12.79 -3.02 3.40
N TYR A 127 -12.94 -1.86 4.01
CA TYR A 127 -13.29 -0.62 3.31
C TYR A 127 -12.23 -0.20 2.30
N GLY A 128 -10.95 -0.30 2.68
CA GLY A 128 -9.81 -0.07 1.79
C GLY A 128 -9.80 -1.03 0.62
N ALA A 129 -9.94 -2.32 0.89
CA ALA A 129 -9.96 -3.36 -0.15
C ALA A 129 -11.14 -3.19 -1.13
N LEU A 130 -12.35 -2.91 -0.62
CA LEU A 130 -13.53 -2.65 -1.45
C LEU A 130 -13.38 -1.36 -2.27
N SER A 131 -12.78 -0.33 -1.70
CA SER A 131 -12.49 0.93 -2.40
C SER A 131 -11.49 0.71 -3.52
N ALA A 132 -10.43 -0.04 -3.27
CA ALA A 132 -9.45 -0.44 -4.28
C ALA A 132 -10.13 -1.19 -5.43
N LEU A 133 -10.97 -2.18 -5.13
CA LEU A 133 -11.71 -2.92 -6.15
C LEU A 133 -12.65 -2.02 -6.96
N LYS A 134 -13.47 -1.21 -6.29
CA LYS A 134 -14.47 -0.34 -6.95
C LYS A 134 -13.83 0.73 -7.83
N VAL A 135 -12.75 1.35 -7.37
CA VAL A 135 -12.06 2.40 -8.14
C VAL A 135 -11.33 1.78 -9.33
N SER A 136 -10.59 0.69 -9.09
CA SER A 136 -9.85 0.00 -10.14
C SER A 136 -10.75 -0.50 -11.27
N THR A 137 -11.91 -1.08 -10.96
CA THR A 137 -12.89 -1.52 -11.99
C THR A 137 -13.40 -0.39 -12.87
N LYS A 138 -13.43 0.85 -12.35
CA LYS A 138 -13.86 2.03 -13.11
C LYS A 138 -12.74 2.63 -13.97
N ILE A 139 -11.49 2.48 -13.54
CA ILE A 139 -10.33 3.06 -14.24
C ILE A 139 -9.83 2.10 -15.31
N SER A 140 -9.50 0.87 -14.94
CA SER A 140 -8.96 -0.12 -15.87
C SER A 140 -9.03 -1.53 -15.27
N LYS A 141 -9.38 -2.51 -16.11
CA LYS A 141 -9.35 -3.93 -15.72
C LYS A 141 -7.96 -4.40 -15.28
N TRP A 142 -6.91 -3.78 -15.77
CA TRP A 142 -5.51 -4.12 -15.44
C TRP A 142 -5.08 -3.67 -14.02
N LEU A 143 -5.86 -2.77 -13.41
CA LEU A 143 -5.62 -2.27 -12.06
C LEU A 143 -6.44 -3.00 -10.99
N ILE A 144 -7.28 -3.97 -11.39
CA ILE A 144 -8.09 -4.73 -10.44
C ILE A 144 -7.15 -5.60 -9.60
N PRO A 145 -7.17 -5.44 -8.27
CA PRO A 145 -6.31 -6.24 -7.40
C PRO A 145 -6.74 -7.71 -7.41
N ASP A 146 -5.76 -8.59 -7.63
CA ASP A 146 -5.94 -10.04 -7.46
C ASP A 146 -5.74 -10.46 -6.01
N LYS A 147 -4.96 -9.66 -5.26
CA LYS A 147 -4.54 -9.94 -3.90
C LYS A 147 -4.31 -8.65 -3.13
N TYR A 148 -4.52 -8.72 -1.83
CA TYR A 148 -4.29 -7.60 -0.92
C TYR A 148 -3.15 -7.92 0.05
N TYR A 149 -2.29 -6.94 0.27
CA TYR A 149 -1.29 -6.92 1.32
C TYR A 149 -1.71 -5.90 2.37
N VAL A 150 -1.87 -6.31 3.62
CA VAL A 150 -2.26 -5.41 4.70
C VAL A 150 -1.02 -5.09 5.54
N SER A 151 -0.68 -3.81 5.62
CA SER A 151 0.38 -3.30 6.47
C SER A 151 -0.21 -2.48 7.60
N PHE A 152 0.28 -2.71 8.82
CA PHE A 152 -0.13 -1.98 10.00
C PHE A 152 0.97 -1.01 10.42
N PRO A 153 0.73 0.32 10.40
CA PRO A 153 1.78 1.33 10.60
C PRO A 153 2.44 1.27 11.99
N TYR A 154 1.79 0.62 12.95
CA TYR A 154 2.29 0.50 14.32
C TYR A 154 3.16 -0.74 14.56
N SER A 155 3.43 -1.52 13.53
CA SER A 155 4.34 -2.67 13.58
C SER A 155 5.73 -2.24 13.10
N ILE A 156 6.75 -2.46 13.93
CA ILE A 156 8.15 -2.12 13.59
C ILE A 156 8.94 -3.42 13.52
N TYR A 157 9.47 -3.72 12.34
CA TYR A 157 10.32 -4.87 12.06
C TYR A 157 11.25 -4.58 10.87
N PRO A 158 12.27 -5.41 10.62
CA PRO A 158 13.19 -5.23 9.49
C PRO A 158 12.47 -5.44 8.16
N ILE A 159 12.06 -4.35 7.52
CA ILE A 159 11.28 -4.37 6.27
C ILE A 159 12.12 -4.91 5.10
N GLU A 160 13.43 -4.78 5.15
CA GLU A 160 14.37 -5.22 4.12
C GLU A 160 14.27 -6.73 3.84
N GLU A 161 13.87 -7.52 4.82
CA GLU A 161 13.67 -8.97 4.68
C GLU A 161 12.54 -9.31 3.69
N LEU A 162 11.57 -8.42 3.52
CA LEU A 162 10.48 -8.59 2.55
C LEU A 162 10.97 -8.69 1.12
N ARG A 163 12.13 -8.09 0.81
CA ARG A 163 12.74 -8.17 -0.52
C ARG A 163 12.98 -9.61 -0.95
N GLU A 164 13.44 -10.45 -0.05
CA GLU A 164 13.72 -11.86 -0.33
C GLU A 164 12.44 -12.65 -0.56
N HIS A 165 11.37 -12.25 0.11
CA HIS A 165 10.06 -12.91 0.05
C HIS A 165 9.10 -12.34 -1.01
N ARG A 166 9.48 -11.26 -1.69
CA ARG A 166 8.63 -10.54 -2.65
C ARG A 166 7.95 -11.46 -3.69
N LYS A 167 8.69 -12.44 -4.24
CA LYS A 167 8.14 -13.42 -5.19
C LYS A 167 7.10 -14.36 -4.55
N LYS A 168 7.29 -14.73 -3.29
CA LYS A 168 6.31 -15.54 -2.55
C LYS A 168 5.06 -14.74 -2.22
N ILE A 169 5.25 -13.47 -1.84
CA ILE A 169 4.18 -12.53 -1.52
C ILE A 169 3.27 -12.33 -2.73
N SER A 170 3.82 -12.13 -3.91
CA SER A 170 3.07 -11.99 -5.16
C SER A 170 2.62 -13.32 -5.79
N SER A 171 2.78 -14.46 -5.11
CA SER A 171 2.30 -15.77 -5.57
C SER A 171 0.83 -16.00 -5.22
N LYS A 172 0.23 -17.10 -5.74
CA LYS A 172 -1.16 -17.50 -5.47
C LYS A 172 -1.44 -17.85 -4.00
N LYS A 173 -0.41 -18.16 -3.22
CA LYS A 173 -0.57 -18.62 -1.83
C LYS A 173 -0.78 -17.44 -0.88
N ASN A 174 -1.69 -17.62 0.08
CA ASN A 174 -1.76 -16.73 1.23
C ASN A 174 -0.58 -17.02 2.16
N PHE A 175 -0.09 -15.99 2.83
CA PHE A 175 0.97 -16.13 3.81
C PHE A 175 0.80 -15.06 4.90
N TYR A 176 1.42 -15.31 6.02
CA TYR A 176 1.51 -14.39 7.13
C TYR A 176 2.99 -14.16 7.41
N ILE A 177 3.31 -12.96 7.85
CA ILE A 177 4.63 -12.58 8.36
C ILE A 177 4.44 -12.43 9.87
N SER A 178 5.15 -13.23 10.63
CA SER A 178 5.14 -13.21 12.10
C SER A 178 6.52 -12.94 12.63
#